data_36441eb75ab6f96fdfc5081774497b13
#
_entry.id   36441eb75ab6f96fdfc5081774497b13
#
_cell.length_a   1.000
_cell.length_b   1.000
_cell.length_c   1.000
_cell.angle_alpha   90.00
_cell.angle_beta   90.00
_cell.angle_gamma   90.00
#
_symmetry.space_group_name_H-M   'P 1'
#
loop_
_entity.id
_entity.type
_entity.pdbx_description
1 polymer ?
#
loop_
_entity_poly.entity_id
_entity_poly.type
_entity_poly.pdbx_seq_one_letter_code
_entity_poly.pdbx_strand_id
1 'polypeptide(L)'
;MFAKLGSRGSKALIISEGLIVYFTADEVGALARDLAAPSSFQRWRTDLCSPGLLNLLKKKMGSEMGDSAVLKFAPSEGPAFFGPHGWRALEVRSFLKTAGKLKRLPLFLKIMSLLPESNAAQGSRPWAAACLMSKEAR
;
A
#
# COMPACT_ATOMS: atom_id res chain seq x y z
N MET A 1 -18.80 0.39 12.97
CA MET A 1 -18.49 1.67 12.30
C MET A 1 -18.66 1.55 10.79
N PHE A 2 -17.96 0.69 10.10
CA PHE A 2 -18.00 0.58 8.62
C PHE A 2 -19.37 0.20 8.04
N ALA A 3 -20.13 -0.67 8.68
CA ALA A 3 -21.51 -0.99 8.25
C ALA A 3 -22.40 0.26 8.19
N LYS A 4 -22.33 1.14 9.20
CA LYS A 4 -23.09 2.40 9.25
C LYS A 4 -22.63 3.39 8.16
N LEU A 5 -21.34 3.43 7.85
CA LEU A 5 -20.83 4.27 6.76
C LEU A 5 -21.24 3.69 5.39
N GLY A 6 -21.16 2.38 5.24
CA GLY A 6 -21.53 1.68 4.02
C GLY A 6 -23.01 1.80 3.66
N SER A 7 -23.89 1.95 4.65
CA SER A 7 -25.35 2.12 4.40
C SER A 7 -25.72 3.53 3.89
N ARG A 8 -24.78 4.49 3.89
CA ARG A 8 -25.05 5.87 3.44
C ARG A 8 -24.99 6.06 1.91
N GLY A 9 -24.54 5.06 1.17
CA GLY A 9 -24.44 5.16 -0.28
C GLY A 9 -24.38 3.80 -0.95
N SER A 10 -24.64 3.76 -2.25
CA SER A 10 -24.60 2.54 -3.06
C SER A 10 -23.20 2.15 -3.52
N LYS A 11 -22.30 3.13 -3.63
CA LYS A 11 -20.90 2.96 -4.02
C LYS A 11 -19.99 3.89 -3.24
N ALA A 12 -18.91 3.35 -2.71
CA ALA A 12 -17.90 4.13 -1.99
C ALA A 12 -16.49 3.72 -2.40
N LEU A 13 -15.62 4.71 -2.45
CA LEU A 13 -14.17 4.58 -2.52
C LEU A 13 -13.59 4.83 -1.14
N ILE A 14 -12.80 3.90 -0.64
CA ILE A 14 -12.02 4.06 0.58
C ILE A 14 -10.63 4.57 0.18
N ILE A 15 -10.11 5.51 0.93
CA ILE A 15 -8.74 6.01 0.76
C ILE A 15 -8.03 5.93 2.10
N SER A 16 -6.89 5.26 2.12
CA SER A 16 -5.95 5.26 3.23
C SER A 16 -4.54 5.57 2.71
N GLU A 17 -3.90 6.57 3.29
CA GLU A 17 -2.54 7.00 2.91
C GLU A 17 -1.69 7.10 4.16
N GLY A 18 -0.47 6.54 4.12
CA GLY A 18 0.47 6.54 5.24
C GLY A 18 -0.07 5.87 6.51
N LEU A 19 -1.05 4.96 6.37
CA LEU A 19 -1.75 4.36 7.51
C LEU A 19 -1.30 2.93 7.78
N ILE A 20 -1.43 2.06 6.79
CA ILE A 20 -1.28 0.61 7.01
C ILE A 20 0.14 0.19 7.36
N VAL A 21 1.13 1.00 7.01
CA VAL A 21 2.54 0.75 7.31
C VAL A 21 2.83 0.65 8.82
N TYR A 22 1.98 1.21 9.67
CA TYR A 22 2.13 1.16 11.13
C TYR A 22 1.47 -0.06 11.79
N PHE A 23 0.69 -0.82 11.06
CA PHE A 23 -0.03 -2.00 11.56
C PHE A 23 0.77 -3.27 11.35
N THR A 24 0.47 -4.30 12.12
CA THR A 24 0.95 -5.66 11.85
C THR A 24 0.20 -6.26 10.66
N ALA A 25 0.73 -7.34 10.07
CA ALA A 25 0.05 -8.05 8.98
C ALA A 25 -1.35 -8.53 9.38
N ASP A 26 -1.51 -9.03 10.61
CA ASP A 26 -2.81 -9.48 11.14
C ASP A 26 -3.81 -8.33 11.26
N GLU A 27 -3.36 -7.18 11.75
CA GLU A 27 -4.19 -5.97 11.87
C GLU A 27 -4.61 -5.44 10.49
N VAL A 28 -3.70 -5.43 9.50
CA VAL A 28 -4.03 -5.06 8.12
C VAL A 28 -5.00 -6.05 7.51
N GLY A 29 -4.81 -7.36 7.72
CA GLY A 29 -5.74 -8.39 7.26
C GLY A 29 -7.13 -8.25 7.88
N ALA A 30 -7.21 -7.94 9.18
CA ALA A 30 -8.49 -7.67 9.86
C ALA A 30 -9.17 -6.42 9.30
N LEU A 31 -8.43 -5.31 9.14
CA LEU A 31 -8.94 -4.09 8.53
C LEU A 31 -9.47 -4.35 7.10
N ALA A 32 -8.71 -5.09 6.30
CA ALA A 32 -9.11 -5.41 4.93
C ALA A 32 -10.43 -6.20 4.89
N ARG A 33 -10.62 -7.20 5.76
CA ARG A 33 -11.88 -7.94 5.89
C ARG A 33 -13.03 -7.05 6.34
N ASP A 34 -12.80 -6.20 7.32
CA ASP A 34 -13.80 -5.25 7.82
C ASP A 34 -14.24 -4.26 6.73
N LEU A 35 -13.30 -3.79 5.91
CA LEU A 35 -13.58 -2.92 4.77
C LEU A 35 -14.30 -3.67 3.63
N ALA A 36 -14.07 -4.98 3.48
CA ALA A 36 -14.76 -5.80 2.50
C ALA A 36 -16.20 -6.16 2.90
N ALA A 37 -16.59 -6.03 4.17
CA ALA A 37 -17.91 -6.43 4.65
C ALA A 37 -19.06 -5.58 4.06
N PRO A 38 -19.04 -4.22 4.05
CA PRO A 38 -20.13 -3.44 3.44
C PRO A 38 -20.18 -3.60 1.92
N SER A 39 -21.36 -3.85 1.37
CA SER A 39 -21.54 -4.05 -0.09
C SER A 39 -21.18 -2.81 -0.92
N SER A 40 -21.39 -1.63 -0.37
CA SER A 40 -21.09 -0.35 -1.02
C SER A 40 -19.61 -0.03 -1.12
N PHE A 41 -18.76 -0.64 -0.30
CA PHE A 41 -17.31 -0.46 -0.34
C PHE A 41 -16.73 -1.30 -1.49
N GLN A 42 -16.61 -0.71 -2.67
CA GLN A 42 -16.24 -1.44 -3.89
C GLN A 42 -14.81 -1.19 -4.32
N ARG A 43 -14.21 -0.10 -3.86
CA ARG A 43 -12.84 0.31 -4.19
C ARG A 43 -12.11 0.77 -2.95
N TRP A 44 -10.85 0.40 -2.88
CA TRP A 44 -9.94 0.85 -1.83
C TRP A 44 -8.61 1.28 -2.45
N ARG A 45 -8.23 2.53 -2.24
CA ARG A 45 -6.91 3.03 -2.56
C ARG A 45 -6.06 3.06 -1.30
N THR A 46 -4.89 2.45 -1.37
CA THR A 46 -3.90 2.43 -0.29
C THR A 46 -2.50 2.51 -0.85
N ASP A 47 -1.57 2.98 -0.04
CA ASP A 47 -0.15 2.91 -0.34
C ASP A 47 0.46 1.62 0.22
N LEU A 48 1.51 1.15 -0.45
CA LEU A 48 2.21 -0.07 -0.07
C LEU A 48 3.70 0.11 -0.33
N CYS A 49 4.54 -0.49 0.52
CA CYS A 49 5.98 -0.53 0.32
C CYS A 49 6.53 -1.96 0.41
N SER A 50 7.72 -2.14 -0.17
CA SER A 50 8.46 -3.39 -0.07
C SER A 50 9.17 -3.54 1.27
N PRO A 51 9.50 -4.78 1.70
CA PRO A 51 10.35 -5.02 2.86
C PRO A 51 11.69 -4.27 2.78
N GLY A 52 12.29 -4.21 1.60
CA GLY A 52 13.55 -3.49 1.38
C GLY A 52 13.44 -1.98 1.67
N LEU A 53 12.35 -1.34 1.22
CA LEU A 53 12.10 0.05 1.54
C LEU A 53 11.83 0.26 3.03
N LEU A 54 11.01 -0.62 3.63
CA LEU A 54 10.71 -0.56 5.07
C LEU A 54 11.99 -0.61 5.91
N ASN A 55 12.89 -1.54 5.58
CA ASN A 55 14.17 -1.69 6.29
C ASN A 55 15.07 -0.45 6.11
N LEU A 56 15.09 0.13 4.91
CA LEU A 56 15.82 1.36 4.64
C LEU A 56 15.27 2.53 5.47
N LEU A 57 13.94 2.67 5.53
CA LEU A 57 13.29 3.71 6.33
C LEU A 57 13.56 3.53 7.81
N LYS A 58 13.47 2.31 8.34
CA LYS A 58 13.81 2.01 9.74
C LYS A 58 15.24 2.41 10.10
N LYS A 59 16.20 2.14 9.21
CA LYS A 59 17.61 2.52 9.42
C LYS A 59 17.81 4.03 9.44
N LYS A 60 17.10 4.76 8.58
CA LYS A 60 17.21 6.23 8.51
C LYS A 60 16.46 6.92 9.64
N MET A 61 15.31 6.42 10.02
CA MET A 61 14.42 7.05 11.01
C MET A 61 14.73 6.61 12.45
N GLY A 62 15.38 5.47 12.64
CA GLY A 62 15.66 4.90 13.96
C GLY A 62 16.58 5.72 14.85
N SER A 63 17.24 6.77 14.29
CA SER A 63 18.02 7.73 15.07
C SER A 63 17.24 9.00 15.46
N GLU A 64 16.08 9.26 14.85
CA GLU A 64 15.36 10.55 14.97
C GLU A 64 13.92 10.42 15.49
N MET A 65 13.29 9.26 15.33
CA MET A 65 11.93 9.04 15.79
C MET A 65 11.93 8.06 16.96
N GLY A 66 11.52 8.55 18.13
CA GLY A 66 11.30 7.70 19.31
C GLY A 66 10.33 6.52 19.03
N ASP A 67 10.21 5.59 19.98
CA ASP A 67 9.48 4.31 19.91
C ASP A 67 8.01 4.39 19.42
N SER A 68 7.47 5.58 19.24
CA SER A 68 6.04 5.80 18.96
C SER A 68 5.61 5.58 17.50
N ALA A 69 6.52 5.51 16.54
CA ALA A 69 6.18 5.35 15.12
C ALA A 69 6.94 4.20 14.46
N VAL A 70 6.77 2.99 14.99
CA VAL A 70 7.41 1.80 14.43
C VAL A 70 6.70 1.36 13.16
N LEU A 71 7.38 1.46 12.02
CA LEU A 71 6.91 0.92 10.75
C LEU A 71 6.92 -0.62 10.82
N LYS A 72 5.80 -1.28 10.49
CA LYS A 72 5.62 -2.73 10.69
C LYS A 72 5.26 -3.47 9.42
N PHE A 73 4.43 -2.89 8.55
CA PHE A 73 3.81 -3.59 7.45
C PHE A 73 4.51 -3.31 6.10
N ALA A 74 5.05 -4.36 5.53
CA ALA A 74 5.56 -4.41 4.17
C ALA A 74 5.52 -5.88 3.71
N PRO A 75 4.41 -6.35 3.14
CA PRO A 75 4.26 -7.74 2.76
C PRO A 75 5.17 -8.08 1.58
N SER A 76 5.84 -9.23 1.66
CA SER A 76 6.69 -9.75 0.58
C SER A 76 5.90 -10.07 -0.68
N GLU A 77 4.63 -10.43 -0.51
CA GLU A 77 3.67 -10.72 -1.59
C GLU A 77 3.16 -9.45 -2.29
N GLY A 78 3.51 -8.27 -1.76
CA GLY A 78 2.99 -7.01 -2.27
C GLY A 78 1.46 -6.93 -2.24
N PRO A 79 0.83 -6.40 -3.33
CA PRO A 79 -0.63 -6.29 -3.38
C PRO A 79 -1.39 -7.62 -3.31
N ALA A 80 -0.74 -8.75 -3.61
CA ALA A 80 -1.36 -10.07 -3.53
C ALA A 80 -1.74 -10.46 -2.09
N PHE A 81 -1.11 -9.84 -1.08
CA PHE A 81 -1.47 -9.99 0.33
C PHE A 81 -2.98 -9.81 0.58
N PHE A 82 -3.63 -8.93 -0.15
CA PHE A 82 -5.03 -8.58 0.07
C PHE A 82 -6.04 -9.57 -0.53
N GLY A 83 -5.59 -10.49 -1.40
CA GLY A 83 -6.46 -11.50 -2.03
C GLY A 83 -7.27 -12.32 -1.03
N PRO A 84 -6.65 -12.99 -0.05
CA PRO A 84 -7.37 -13.77 0.98
C PRO A 84 -8.32 -12.93 1.83
N HIS A 85 -8.19 -11.60 1.80
CA HIS A 85 -9.00 -10.66 2.58
C HIS A 85 -10.12 -9.99 1.78
N GLY A 86 -10.37 -10.46 0.54
CA GLY A 86 -11.50 -10.03 -0.29
C GLY A 86 -11.20 -8.85 -1.21
N TRP A 87 -9.92 -8.56 -1.50
CA TRP A 87 -9.50 -7.47 -2.37
C TRP A 87 -8.52 -7.93 -3.44
N ARG A 88 -8.72 -7.47 -4.66
CA ARG A 88 -7.82 -7.68 -5.80
C ARG A 88 -7.27 -6.36 -6.30
N ALA A 89 -5.97 -6.32 -6.55
CA ALA A 89 -5.34 -5.16 -7.16
C ALA A 89 -5.85 -4.96 -8.60
N LEU A 90 -6.37 -3.77 -8.91
CA LEU A 90 -6.72 -3.33 -10.25
C LEU A 90 -5.58 -2.55 -10.89
N GLU A 91 -4.93 -1.73 -10.09
CA GLU A 91 -3.87 -0.85 -10.55
C GLU A 91 -2.83 -0.69 -9.46
N VAL A 92 -1.57 -0.73 -9.87
CA VAL A 92 -0.41 -0.48 -9.00
C VAL A 92 0.44 0.59 -9.68
N ARG A 93 0.52 1.77 -9.08
CA ARG A 93 1.31 2.90 -9.58
C ARG A 93 2.52 3.13 -8.72
N SER A 94 3.69 2.80 -9.22
CA SER A 94 4.95 3.07 -8.55
C SER A 94 5.15 4.58 -8.34
N PHE A 95 5.51 4.95 -7.10
CA PHE A 95 5.82 6.34 -6.79
C PHE A 95 7.06 6.82 -7.52
N LEU A 96 8.09 5.99 -7.66
CA LEU A 96 9.31 6.34 -8.36
C LEU A 96 9.04 6.65 -9.84
N LYS A 97 8.28 5.78 -10.53
CA LYS A 97 7.91 6.02 -11.95
C LYS A 97 7.01 7.23 -12.11
N THR A 98 6.07 7.44 -11.20
CA THR A 98 5.18 8.59 -11.23
C THR A 98 5.97 9.89 -11.02
N ALA A 99 6.87 9.93 -10.04
CA ALA A 99 7.74 11.07 -9.80
C ALA A 99 8.70 11.34 -10.97
N GLY A 100 9.18 10.28 -11.64
CA GLY A 100 9.98 10.38 -12.87
C GLY A 100 9.23 11.06 -14.00
N LYS A 101 7.97 10.67 -14.24
CA LYS A 101 7.08 11.29 -15.24
C LYS A 101 6.81 12.76 -14.94
N LEU A 102 6.67 13.12 -13.68
CA LEU A 102 6.43 14.49 -13.23
C LEU A 102 7.69 15.38 -13.19
N LYS A 103 8.84 14.88 -13.66
CA LYS A 103 10.13 15.58 -13.68
C LYS A 103 10.59 16.12 -12.32
N ARG A 104 10.13 15.52 -11.22
CA ARG A 104 10.42 15.93 -9.83
C ARG A 104 11.56 15.15 -9.19
N LEU A 105 12.27 14.31 -9.97
CA LEU A 105 13.37 13.50 -9.47
C LEU A 105 14.73 14.11 -9.83
N PRO A 106 15.73 14.05 -8.92
CA PRO A 106 17.13 14.24 -9.26
C PRO A 106 17.55 13.28 -10.38
N LEU A 107 18.55 13.69 -11.19
CA LEU A 107 19.00 12.95 -12.39
C LEU A 107 19.26 11.46 -12.10
N PHE A 108 19.92 11.14 -10.98
CA PHE A 108 20.21 9.78 -10.54
C PHE A 108 18.94 8.92 -10.35
N LEU A 109 17.93 9.46 -9.64
CA LEU A 109 16.67 8.76 -9.43
C LEU A 109 15.83 8.66 -10.70
N LYS A 110 16.00 9.60 -11.62
CA LYS A 110 15.37 9.56 -12.95
C LYS A 110 15.91 8.39 -13.78
N ILE A 111 17.21 8.15 -13.76
CA ILE A 111 17.81 6.98 -14.41
C ILE A 111 17.29 5.69 -13.77
N MET A 112 17.20 5.64 -12.45
CA MET A 112 16.64 4.49 -11.73
C MET A 112 15.16 4.24 -12.04
N SER A 113 14.39 5.28 -12.33
CA SER A 113 12.97 5.15 -12.70
C SER A 113 12.75 4.53 -14.08
N LEU A 114 13.78 4.52 -14.94
CA LEU A 114 13.76 3.91 -16.27
C LEU A 114 14.09 2.41 -16.25
N LEU A 115 14.68 1.91 -15.16
CA LEU A 115 14.97 0.50 -15.02
C LEU A 115 13.65 -0.29 -14.89
N PRO A 116 13.57 -1.50 -15.48
CA PRO A 116 12.42 -2.36 -15.32
C PRO A 116 12.24 -2.67 -13.82
N GLU A 117 11.04 -2.44 -13.30
CA GLU A 117 10.69 -2.89 -11.96
C GLU A 117 10.72 -4.42 -11.95
N SER A 118 11.57 -5.00 -11.12
CA SER A 118 11.38 -6.39 -10.73
C SER A 118 9.99 -6.51 -10.11
N ASN A 119 9.25 -7.55 -10.46
CA ASN A 119 7.90 -7.82 -9.96
C ASN A 119 7.76 -7.34 -8.51
N ALA A 120 6.87 -6.36 -8.33
CA ALA A 120 6.77 -5.45 -7.19
C ALA A 120 6.65 -6.11 -5.81
N ALA A 121 6.44 -7.40 -5.79
CA ALA A 121 6.24 -8.19 -4.59
C ALA A 121 7.53 -8.73 -3.98
N GLN A 122 8.63 -8.77 -4.70
CA GLN A 122 9.73 -9.62 -4.28
C GLN A 122 10.95 -8.82 -3.82
N GLY A 123 11.18 -8.83 -2.51
CA GLY A 123 12.49 -8.81 -1.96
C GLY A 123 13.07 -7.50 -1.52
N SER A 124 14.38 -7.45 -1.56
CA SER A 124 15.25 -6.46 -0.95
C SER A 124 15.28 -5.09 -1.66
N ARG A 125 14.69 -4.96 -2.84
CA ARG A 125 14.70 -3.68 -3.58
C ARG A 125 13.70 -2.69 -2.99
N PRO A 126 14.12 -1.45 -2.71
CA PRO A 126 13.21 -0.41 -2.26
C PRO A 126 12.14 -0.12 -3.32
N TRP A 127 10.88 -0.27 -2.95
CA TRP A 127 9.73 -0.03 -3.81
C TRP A 127 8.56 0.49 -2.98
N ALA A 128 7.82 1.45 -3.52
CA ALA A 128 6.56 1.91 -2.98
C ALA A 128 5.60 2.29 -4.10
N ALA A 129 4.32 2.06 -3.89
CA ALA A 129 3.28 2.32 -4.86
C ALA A 129 1.95 2.71 -4.21
N ALA A 130 1.13 3.43 -4.97
CA ALA A 130 -0.29 3.53 -4.71
C ALA A 130 -1.00 2.36 -5.40
N CYS A 131 -1.77 1.61 -4.64
CA CYS A 131 -2.55 0.47 -5.10
C CYS A 131 -4.03 0.82 -5.11
N LEU A 132 -4.69 0.64 -6.24
CA LEU A 132 -6.15 0.67 -6.32
C LEU A 132 -6.65 -0.77 -6.30
N MET A 133 -7.42 -1.08 -5.27
CA MET A 133 -7.99 -2.41 -5.05
C MET A 133 -9.46 -2.42 -5.44
N SER A 134 -9.92 -3.53 -5.98
CA SER A 134 -11.34 -3.83 -6.18
C SER A 134 -11.76 -4.92 -5.22
N LYS A 135 -12.94 -4.77 -4.64
CA LYS A 135 -13.56 -5.85 -3.91
C LYS A 135 -13.80 -7.04 -4.85
N GLU A 136 -13.43 -8.23 -4.41
CA GLU A 136 -13.79 -9.44 -5.13
C GLU A 136 -15.28 -9.72 -5.01
N ALA A 137 -15.92 -10.02 -6.14
CA ALA A 137 -17.28 -10.52 -6.12
C ALA A 137 -17.27 -11.91 -5.44
N ARG A 138 -18.05 -12.05 -4.39
CA ARG A 138 -18.36 -13.36 -3.82
C ARG A 138 -19.32 -14.10 -4.72
#